data_73f3423fe9c5c97e51a7ac8fa0775d22
#
_entry.id   73f3423fe9c5c97e51a7ac8fa0775d22
#
_cell.length_a   1.000
_cell.length_b   1.000
_cell.length_c   1.000
_cell.angle_alpha   90.00
_cell.angle_beta   90.00
_cell.angle_gamma   90.00
#
_symmetry.space_group_name_H-M   'P 1'
#
loop_
_entity.id
_entity.type
_entity.pdbx_description
1 polymer ?
#
loop_
_entity_poly.entity_id
_entity_poly.type
_entity_poly.pdbx_seq_one_letter_code
_entity_poly.pdbx_strand_id
1 'polypeptide(L)'
;MTLPVHLVPSLAGVPPGATVTVEGDEAHHAVAVRRLRVGESVVLTDGAGRSVTGAVASTGKRVFTVEVADAEEVPRPTPSFVVVQALPKGDRGELAVEVLTEVGVDRVVPWAAARSVAVWKGERAAKSLARWRSTAREAAKQARRAWHPEVAGLASTADVVRLVAEA
;
A
#
# COMPACT_ATOMS: atom_id res chain seq x y z
N MET A 1 17.99 -9.61 11.22
CA MET A 1 16.75 -10.23 10.72
C MET A 1 15.74 -9.11 10.49
N THR A 2 15.09 -9.06 9.34
CA THR A 2 14.17 -7.98 8.97
C THR A 2 12.79 -8.26 9.57
N LEU A 3 12.22 -7.34 10.36
CA LEU A 3 10.89 -7.50 10.96
C LEU A 3 9.79 -7.53 9.89
N PRO A 4 8.75 -8.36 10.07
CA PRO A 4 7.58 -8.34 9.19
C PRO A 4 6.83 -7.02 9.32
N VAL A 5 6.29 -6.52 8.21
CA VAL A 5 5.53 -5.27 8.12
C VAL A 5 4.06 -5.59 7.88
N HIS A 6 3.18 -4.98 8.66
CA HIS A 6 1.72 -5.08 8.53
C HIS A 6 1.08 -3.72 8.36
N LEU A 7 0.09 -3.62 7.46
CA LEU A 7 -0.63 -2.38 7.20
C LEU A 7 -1.84 -2.25 8.13
N VAL A 8 -2.01 -1.08 8.70
CA VAL A 8 -3.18 -0.71 9.52
C VAL A 8 -3.85 0.55 8.97
N PRO A 9 -5.13 0.79 9.27
CA PRO A 9 -5.86 1.94 8.72
C PRO A 9 -5.31 3.30 9.15
N SER A 10 -4.79 3.42 10.37
CA SER A 10 -4.21 4.66 10.90
C SER A 10 -3.37 4.39 12.13
N LEU A 11 -2.30 5.15 12.27
CA LEU A 11 -1.44 5.23 13.46
C LEU A 11 -1.41 6.64 14.06
N ALA A 12 -2.38 7.49 13.69
CA ALA A 12 -2.46 8.86 14.19
C ALA A 12 -2.57 8.89 15.72
N GLY A 13 -1.62 9.57 16.37
CA GLY A 13 -1.63 9.75 17.83
C GLY A 13 -1.30 8.51 18.65
N VAL A 14 -0.77 7.44 18.05
CA VAL A 14 -0.35 6.23 18.76
C VAL A 14 1.04 6.44 19.39
N PRO A 15 1.16 6.52 20.73
CA PRO A 15 2.44 6.67 21.41
C PRO A 15 3.08 5.31 21.73
N PRO A 16 4.37 5.28 22.08
CA PRO A 16 4.97 4.14 22.79
C PRO A 16 4.18 3.77 24.05
N GLY A 17 4.05 2.47 24.33
CA GLY A 17 3.25 1.91 25.41
C GLY A 17 1.76 1.70 25.07
N ALA A 18 1.29 2.18 23.91
CA ALA A 18 -0.08 1.90 23.46
C ALA A 18 -0.21 0.47 22.92
N THR A 19 -1.45 -0.02 22.88
CA THR A 19 -1.79 -1.27 22.20
C THR A 19 -2.52 -0.98 20.89
N VAL A 20 -2.01 -1.53 19.78
CA VAL A 20 -2.65 -1.44 18.47
C VAL A 20 -3.26 -2.78 18.10
N THR A 21 -4.53 -2.77 17.68
CA THR A 21 -5.24 -3.95 17.21
C THR A 21 -5.19 -4.00 15.68
N VAL A 22 -4.79 -5.16 15.13
CA VAL A 22 -4.81 -5.45 13.69
C VAL A 22 -5.87 -6.50 13.44
N GLU A 23 -6.77 -6.23 12.50
CA GLU A 23 -7.93 -7.07 12.21
C GLU A 23 -8.06 -7.37 10.71
N GLY A 24 -8.98 -8.29 10.38
CA GLY A 24 -9.37 -8.58 9.01
C GLY A 24 -8.36 -9.43 8.25
N ASP A 25 -8.18 -9.11 6.97
CA ASP A 25 -7.36 -9.92 6.04
C ASP A 25 -5.87 -9.81 6.34
N GLU A 26 -5.41 -8.64 6.79
CA GLU A 26 -4.01 -8.46 7.21
C GLU A 26 -3.67 -9.35 8.41
N ALA A 27 -4.54 -9.36 9.43
CA ALA A 27 -4.37 -10.23 10.60
C ALA A 27 -4.52 -11.72 10.24
N HIS A 28 -5.46 -12.06 9.34
CA HIS A 28 -5.60 -13.44 8.86
C HIS A 28 -4.32 -13.91 8.17
N HIS A 29 -3.76 -13.10 7.28
CA HIS A 29 -2.50 -13.42 6.60
C HIS A 29 -1.34 -13.59 7.59
N ALA A 30 -1.22 -12.68 8.55
CA ALA A 30 -0.17 -12.73 9.57
C ALA A 30 -0.27 -13.99 10.42
N VAL A 31 -1.45 -14.26 11.00
CA VAL A 31 -1.63 -15.35 11.98
C VAL A 31 -1.76 -16.71 11.30
N ALA A 32 -2.61 -16.83 10.26
CA ALA A 32 -2.91 -18.12 9.65
C ALA A 32 -1.87 -18.58 8.63
N VAL A 33 -1.31 -17.65 7.84
CA VAL A 33 -0.36 -17.96 6.76
C VAL A 33 1.08 -17.87 7.26
N ARG A 34 1.45 -16.77 7.90
CA ARG A 34 2.81 -16.54 8.41
C ARG A 34 3.05 -17.08 9.81
N ARG A 35 2.01 -17.59 10.48
CA ARG A 35 2.06 -18.21 11.82
C ARG A 35 2.67 -17.28 12.87
N LEU A 36 2.30 -16.01 12.84
CA LEU A 36 2.72 -15.00 13.79
C LEU A 36 2.41 -15.44 15.24
N ARG A 37 3.37 -15.27 16.14
CA ARG A 37 3.28 -15.70 17.53
C ARG A 37 3.40 -14.54 18.52
N VAL A 38 2.81 -14.70 19.68
CA VAL A 38 3.00 -13.78 20.81
C VAL A 38 4.49 -13.66 21.15
N GLY A 39 4.94 -12.44 21.39
CA GLY A 39 6.33 -12.09 21.67
C GLY A 39 7.18 -11.79 20.42
N GLU A 40 6.71 -12.09 19.20
CA GLU A 40 7.43 -11.71 17.98
C GLU A 40 7.37 -10.19 17.76
N SER A 41 8.49 -9.63 17.32
CA SER A 41 8.57 -8.22 16.97
C SER A 41 8.06 -7.98 15.55
N VAL A 42 7.24 -6.93 15.37
CA VAL A 42 6.66 -6.53 14.09
C VAL A 42 6.73 -5.02 13.90
N VAL A 43 6.61 -4.59 12.67
CA VAL A 43 6.36 -3.18 12.29
C VAL A 43 4.91 -3.06 11.82
N LEU A 44 4.17 -2.11 12.37
CA LEU A 44 2.89 -1.67 11.79
C LEU A 44 3.12 -0.35 11.07
N THR A 45 2.51 -0.19 9.91
CA THR A 45 2.53 1.07 9.14
C THR A 45 1.12 1.46 8.71
N ASP A 46 0.83 2.74 8.62
CA ASP A 46 -0.42 3.24 8.02
C ASP A 46 -0.27 3.62 6.54
N GLY A 47 0.95 3.52 6.00
CA GLY A 47 1.25 3.93 4.63
C GLY A 47 1.11 5.44 4.38
N ALA A 48 0.93 6.22 5.43
CA ALA A 48 0.76 7.68 5.42
C ALA A 48 1.89 8.39 6.22
N GLY A 49 3.05 7.77 6.29
CA GLY A 49 4.25 8.31 6.93
C GLY A 49 4.44 7.88 8.37
N ARG A 50 3.52 7.13 8.97
CA ARG A 50 3.66 6.67 10.35
C ARG A 50 3.90 5.17 10.44
N SER A 51 4.80 4.79 11.31
CA SER A 51 5.07 3.40 11.67
C SER A 51 5.32 3.24 13.15
N VAL A 52 5.00 2.07 13.66
CA VAL A 52 5.34 1.67 15.04
C VAL A 52 6.01 0.32 15.01
N THR A 53 6.95 0.14 15.91
CA THR A 53 7.60 -1.17 16.17
C THR A 53 7.17 -1.66 17.53
N GLY A 54 6.82 -2.93 17.64
CA GLY A 54 6.39 -3.50 18.90
C GLY A 54 6.36 -5.02 18.91
N ALA A 55 6.01 -5.58 20.04
CA ALA A 55 5.86 -7.01 20.24
C ALA A 55 4.39 -7.43 20.14
N VAL A 56 4.13 -8.57 19.51
CA VAL A 56 2.80 -9.17 19.47
C VAL A 56 2.38 -9.57 20.89
N ALA A 57 1.31 -8.95 21.40
CA ALA A 57 0.79 -9.20 22.75
C ALA A 57 -0.24 -10.33 22.78
N SER A 58 -1.06 -10.45 21.71
CA SER A 58 -2.03 -11.53 21.58
C SER A 58 -2.29 -11.90 20.12
N THR A 59 -2.76 -13.13 19.87
CA THR A 59 -3.16 -13.61 18.54
C THR A 59 -4.49 -14.32 18.62
N GLY A 60 -5.37 -14.07 17.62
CA GLY A 60 -6.65 -14.74 17.44
C GLY A 60 -6.84 -15.17 15.98
N LYS A 61 -8.04 -15.63 15.61
CA LYS A 61 -8.29 -16.19 14.28
C LYS A 61 -8.11 -15.17 13.13
N ARG A 62 -8.53 -13.91 13.34
CA ARG A 62 -8.44 -12.80 12.37
C ARG A 62 -8.09 -11.49 13.09
N VAL A 63 -7.35 -11.58 14.16
CA VAL A 63 -6.97 -10.45 14.99
C VAL A 63 -5.63 -10.74 15.67
N PHE A 64 -4.81 -9.74 15.82
CA PHE A 64 -3.69 -9.74 16.75
C PHE A 64 -3.48 -8.34 17.33
N THR A 65 -2.85 -8.25 18.47
CA THR A 65 -2.51 -6.97 19.12
C THR A 65 -1.01 -6.81 19.24
N VAL A 66 -0.55 -5.58 19.15
CA VAL A 66 0.85 -5.20 19.27
C VAL A 66 1.00 -4.18 20.39
N GLU A 67 1.86 -4.44 21.35
CA GLU A 67 2.31 -3.46 22.33
C GLU A 67 3.44 -2.63 21.71
N VAL A 68 3.20 -1.33 21.54
CA VAL A 68 4.09 -0.41 20.86
C VAL A 68 5.30 -0.08 21.72
N ALA A 69 6.49 -0.38 21.22
CA ALA A 69 7.76 -0.03 21.86
C ALA A 69 8.29 1.31 21.35
N ASP A 70 8.15 1.58 20.05
CA ASP A 70 8.65 2.78 19.39
C ASP A 70 7.71 3.25 18.30
N ALA A 71 7.70 4.57 18.02
CA ALA A 71 6.87 5.18 16.99
C ALA A 71 7.72 6.16 16.17
N GLU A 72 7.59 6.07 14.84
CA GLU A 72 8.30 6.88 13.87
C GLU A 72 7.31 7.62 12.97
N GLU A 73 7.61 8.88 12.66
CA GLU A 73 6.90 9.67 11.68
C GLU A 73 7.89 10.21 10.63
N VAL A 74 7.65 9.87 9.37
CA VAL A 74 8.46 10.28 8.23
C VAL A 74 7.71 11.36 7.45
N PRO A 75 8.29 12.56 7.25
CA PRO A 75 7.66 13.59 6.45
C PRO A 75 7.48 13.13 4.99
N ARG A 76 6.45 13.68 4.34
CA ARG A 76 6.20 13.34 2.94
C ARG A 76 7.37 13.81 2.06
N PRO A 77 7.91 12.94 1.19
CA PRO A 77 9.00 13.33 0.29
C PRO A 77 8.59 14.45 -0.68
N THR A 78 9.54 15.31 -1.00
CA THR A 78 9.42 16.34 -2.03
C THR A 78 10.64 16.26 -2.96
N PRO A 79 10.47 16.42 -4.28
CA PRO A 79 9.21 16.52 -5.02
C PRO A 79 8.38 15.24 -5.02
N SER A 80 7.07 15.34 -5.29
CA SER A 80 6.18 14.21 -5.48
C SER A 80 6.19 13.77 -6.95
N PHE A 81 6.25 12.46 -7.19
CA PHE A 81 6.29 11.89 -8.54
C PHE A 81 4.96 11.23 -8.89
N VAL A 82 4.35 11.69 -9.97
CA VAL A 82 3.12 11.12 -10.54
C VAL A 82 3.44 10.46 -11.87
N VAL A 83 3.07 9.18 -12.02
CA VAL A 83 3.23 8.45 -13.28
C VAL A 83 1.88 8.13 -13.89
N VAL A 84 1.67 8.57 -15.12
CA VAL A 84 0.50 8.22 -15.94
C VAL A 84 0.85 6.98 -16.75
N GLN A 85 0.26 5.84 -16.37
CA GLN A 85 0.56 4.55 -16.95
C GLN A 85 -0.56 4.13 -17.92
N ALA A 86 -0.27 4.10 -19.21
CA ALA A 86 -1.20 3.54 -20.19
C ALA A 86 -1.46 2.05 -19.91
N LEU A 87 -2.70 1.60 -20.14
CA LEU A 87 -3.09 0.22 -19.86
C LEU A 87 -2.34 -0.78 -20.75
N PRO A 88 -1.41 -1.59 -20.22
CA PRO A 88 -0.69 -2.58 -20.98
C PRO A 88 -1.49 -3.89 -21.10
N LYS A 89 -1.03 -4.77 -21.98
CA LYS A 89 -1.62 -6.11 -22.15
C LYS A 89 -1.15 -7.06 -21.05
N GLY A 90 -2.06 -7.89 -20.54
CA GLY A 90 -1.77 -8.96 -19.58
C GLY A 90 -1.41 -8.41 -18.20
N ASP A 91 -0.48 -9.08 -17.54
CA ASP A 91 0.04 -8.80 -16.18
C ASP A 91 1.12 -7.72 -16.11
N ARG A 92 1.49 -7.14 -17.27
CA ARG A 92 2.50 -6.07 -17.34
C ARG A 92 2.09 -4.82 -16.56
N GLY A 93 0.78 -4.63 -16.33
CA GLY A 93 0.26 -3.53 -15.52
C GLY A 93 0.62 -3.68 -14.05
N GLU A 94 0.46 -4.86 -13.50
CA GLU A 94 0.84 -5.17 -12.13
C GLU A 94 2.35 -5.06 -11.94
N LEU A 95 3.14 -5.58 -12.88
CA LEU A 95 4.60 -5.43 -12.86
C LEU A 95 5.03 -3.96 -12.91
N ALA A 96 4.39 -3.13 -13.76
CA ALA A 96 4.67 -1.71 -13.80
C ALA A 96 4.38 -1.02 -12.47
N VAL A 97 3.24 -1.33 -11.84
CA VAL A 97 2.87 -0.77 -10.53
C VAL A 97 3.86 -1.20 -9.44
N GLU A 98 4.29 -2.46 -9.45
CA GLU A 98 5.29 -2.99 -8.52
C GLU A 98 6.60 -2.19 -8.64
N VAL A 99 7.18 -2.11 -9.85
CA VAL A 99 8.43 -1.39 -10.10
C VAL A 99 8.30 0.09 -9.77
N LEU A 100 7.22 0.76 -10.20
CA LEU A 100 6.97 2.17 -9.88
C LEU A 100 6.88 2.43 -8.37
N THR A 101 6.29 1.49 -7.64
CA THR A 101 6.23 1.56 -6.17
C THR A 101 7.62 1.41 -5.56
N GLU A 102 8.41 0.44 -6.00
CA GLU A 102 9.77 0.20 -5.50
C GLU A 102 10.72 1.38 -5.74
N VAL A 103 10.62 2.04 -6.90
CA VAL A 103 11.46 3.21 -7.22
C VAL A 103 10.98 4.53 -6.60
N GLY A 104 9.88 4.52 -5.86
CA GLY A 104 9.48 5.66 -5.04
C GLY A 104 8.42 6.58 -5.63
N VAL A 105 7.68 6.16 -6.67
CA VAL A 105 6.56 6.94 -7.22
C VAL A 105 5.46 7.13 -6.17
N ASP A 106 4.88 8.33 -6.09
CA ASP A 106 3.87 8.69 -5.09
C ASP A 106 2.44 8.49 -5.59
N ARG A 107 2.23 8.55 -6.91
CA ARG A 107 0.92 8.34 -7.51
C ARG A 107 1.03 7.69 -8.87
N VAL A 108 0.22 6.63 -9.09
CA VAL A 108 0.08 5.96 -10.38
C VAL A 108 -1.33 6.21 -10.90
N VAL A 109 -1.43 6.75 -12.11
CA VAL A 109 -2.70 7.05 -12.77
C VAL A 109 -2.89 6.07 -13.93
N PRO A 110 -3.78 5.07 -13.83
CA PRO A 110 -4.12 4.19 -14.95
C PRO A 110 -4.76 5.01 -16.07
N TRP A 111 -4.24 4.93 -17.28
CA TRP A 111 -4.70 5.73 -18.42
C TRP A 111 -5.26 4.85 -19.54
N ALA A 112 -6.52 5.10 -19.91
CA ALA A 112 -7.17 4.52 -21.08
C ALA A 112 -6.73 5.27 -22.35
N ALA A 113 -5.47 5.05 -22.79
CA ALA A 113 -4.95 5.67 -24.00
C ALA A 113 -5.65 5.10 -25.25
N ALA A 114 -5.80 5.94 -26.28
CA ALA A 114 -6.51 5.58 -27.52
C ALA A 114 -5.94 4.33 -28.22
N ARG A 115 -4.64 4.06 -28.05
CA ARG A 115 -3.95 2.89 -28.63
C ARG A 115 -3.66 1.78 -27.62
N SER A 116 -4.24 1.85 -26.39
CA SER A 116 -4.13 0.76 -25.43
C SER A 116 -4.88 -0.47 -25.94
N VAL A 117 -4.20 -1.61 -25.95
CA VAL A 117 -4.79 -2.91 -26.31
C VAL A 117 -5.73 -3.38 -25.19
N ALA A 118 -5.36 -3.15 -23.94
CA ALA A 118 -6.18 -3.47 -22.80
C ALA A 118 -7.27 -2.41 -22.61
N VAL A 119 -8.48 -2.88 -22.35
CA VAL A 119 -9.65 -2.03 -22.10
C VAL A 119 -10.29 -2.45 -20.78
N TRP A 120 -10.40 -1.48 -19.87
CA TRP A 120 -11.10 -1.67 -18.59
C TRP A 120 -12.52 -1.12 -18.71
N LYS A 121 -13.53 -2.01 -18.70
CA LYS A 121 -14.96 -1.64 -18.75
C LYS A 121 -15.76 -2.42 -17.71
N GLY A 122 -16.81 -1.78 -17.18
CA GLY A 122 -17.74 -2.38 -16.23
C GLY A 122 -17.03 -3.00 -15.00
N GLU A 123 -17.47 -4.16 -14.58
CA GLU A 123 -16.89 -4.88 -13.42
C GLU A 123 -15.41 -5.23 -13.57
N ARG A 124 -14.95 -5.44 -14.81
CA ARG A 124 -13.53 -5.71 -15.08
C ARG A 124 -12.67 -4.50 -14.71
N ALA A 125 -13.13 -3.28 -14.93
CA ALA A 125 -12.41 -2.07 -14.55
C ALA A 125 -12.19 -2.02 -13.03
N ALA A 126 -13.25 -2.26 -12.26
CA ALA A 126 -13.15 -2.28 -10.79
C ALA A 126 -12.19 -3.37 -10.28
N LYS A 127 -12.28 -4.58 -10.85
CA LYS A 127 -11.38 -5.70 -10.49
C LYS A 127 -9.92 -5.42 -10.83
N SER A 128 -9.66 -4.84 -12.01
CA SER A 128 -8.29 -4.50 -12.44
C SER A 128 -7.69 -3.38 -11.59
N LEU A 129 -8.48 -2.35 -11.28
CA LEU A 129 -8.06 -1.27 -10.39
C LEU A 129 -7.77 -1.78 -8.97
N ALA A 130 -8.64 -2.64 -8.44
CA ALA A 130 -8.41 -3.26 -7.13
C ALA A 130 -7.12 -4.10 -7.10
N ARG A 131 -6.81 -4.80 -8.20
CA ARG A 131 -5.57 -5.56 -8.35
C ARG A 131 -4.35 -4.65 -8.35
N TRP A 132 -4.36 -3.55 -9.12
CA TRP A 132 -3.26 -2.58 -9.11
C TRP A 132 -3.05 -1.96 -7.72
N ARG A 133 -4.13 -1.62 -7.01
CA ARG A 133 -4.08 -1.11 -5.63
C ARG A 133 -3.48 -2.13 -4.67
N SER A 134 -3.86 -3.40 -4.80
CA SER A 134 -3.30 -4.48 -3.98
C SER A 134 -1.81 -4.67 -4.27
N THR A 135 -1.40 -4.67 -5.55
CA THR A 135 0.02 -4.76 -5.95
C THR A 135 0.84 -3.61 -5.37
N ALA A 136 0.36 -2.36 -5.49
CA ALA A 136 1.02 -1.20 -4.92
C ALA A 136 1.22 -1.32 -3.40
N ARG A 137 0.19 -1.76 -2.70
CA ARG A 137 0.23 -1.97 -1.24
C ARG A 137 1.25 -3.03 -0.84
N GLU A 138 1.25 -4.18 -1.50
CA GLU A 138 2.20 -5.25 -1.18
C GLU A 138 3.64 -4.86 -1.55
N ALA A 139 3.85 -4.24 -2.71
CA ALA A 139 5.16 -3.72 -3.12
C ALA A 139 5.68 -2.64 -2.15
N ALA A 140 4.82 -1.73 -1.68
CA ALA A 140 5.20 -0.73 -0.69
C ALA A 140 5.62 -1.35 0.65
N LYS A 141 4.93 -2.39 1.12
CA LYS A 141 5.33 -3.14 2.32
C LYS A 141 6.70 -3.83 2.12
N GLN A 142 6.92 -4.47 0.97
CA GLN A 142 8.19 -5.11 0.66
C GLN A 142 9.35 -4.10 0.55
N ALA A 143 9.11 -2.97 -0.10
CA ALA A 143 10.06 -1.86 -0.21
C ALA A 143 10.17 -1.02 1.07
N ARG A 144 9.39 -1.34 2.13
CA ARG A 144 9.36 -0.64 3.42
C ARG A 144 9.13 0.87 3.29
N ARG A 145 8.27 1.26 2.37
CA ARG A 145 7.92 2.65 2.17
C ARG A 145 7.08 3.18 3.33
N ALA A 146 7.49 4.31 3.91
CA ALA A 146 6.68 5.02 4.90
C ALA A 146 5.41 5.62 4.27
N TRP A 147 5.53 6.09 3.00
CA TRP A 147 4.43 6.61 2.20
C TRP A 147 4.10 5.63 1.07
N HIS A 148 2.93 5.02 1.15
CA HIS A 148 2.43 4.14 0.09
C HIS A 148 1.92 4.96 -1.10
N PRO A 149 2.15 4.53 -2.35
CA PRO A 149 1.66 5.25 -3.50
C PRO A 149 0.14 5.16 -3.61
N GLU A 150 -0.48 6.24 -4.07
CA GLU A 150 -1.86 6.24 -4.50
C GLU A 150 -1.98 5.59 -5.88
N VAL A 151 -2.91 4.65 -6.06
CA VAL A 151 -3.37 4.23 -7.39
C VAL A 151 -4.72 4.87 -7.65
N ALA A 152 -4.72 5.88 -8.51
CA ALA A 152 -5.89 6.67 -8.87
C ALA A 152 -6.94 5.88 -9.65
N GLY A 153 -8.11 6.44 -9.87
CA GLY A 153 -9.10 5.90 -10.80
C GLY A 153 -8.61 5.90 -12.24
N LEU A 154 -9.29 5.11 -13.11
CA LEU A 154 -8.99 5.09 -14.54
C LEU A 154 -9.22 6.49 -15.15
N ALA A 155 -8.19 7.03 -15.80
CA ALA A 155 -8.21 8.33 -16.45
C ALA A 155 -8.40 8.21 -17.96
N SER A 156 -9.19 9.12 -18.53
CA SER A 156 -9.21 9.39 -19.97
C SER A 156 -8.05 10.30 -20.37
N THR A 157 -7.83 10.48 -21.68
CA THR A 157 -6.84 11.45 -22.17
C THR A 157 -7.16 12.88 -21.72
N ALA A 158 -8.45 13.25 -21.67
CA ALA A 158 -8.87 14.57 -21.18
C ALA A 158 -8.55 14.76 -19.69
N ASP A 159 -8.68 13.71 -18.87
CA ASP A 159 -8.31 13.75 -17.45
C ASP A 159 -6.78 13.91 -17.28
N VAL A 160 -6.01 13.23 -18.11
CA VAL A 160 -4.53 13.36 -18.11
C VAL A 160 -4.10 14.77 -18.48
N VAL A 161 -4.72 15.38 -19.49
CA VAL A 161 -4.43 16.77 -19.89
C VAL A 161 -4.71 17.74 -18.74
N ARG A 162 -5.84 17.56 -18.04
CA ARG A 162 -6.15 18.39 -16.85
C ARG A 162 -5.12 18.19 -15.74
N LEU A 163 -4.77 16.96 -15.44
CA LEU A 163 -3.78 16.63 -14.41
C LEU A 163 -2.43 17.33 -14.68
N VAL A 164 -1.97 17.31 -15.93
CA VAL A 164 -0.69 17.96 -16.32
C VAL A 164 -0.79 19.49 -16.25
N ALA A 165 -1.96 20.06 -16.53
CA ALA A 165 -2.15 21.52 -16.45
C ALA A 165 -2.21 22.02 -14.99
N GLU A 166 -2.49 21.17 -14.02
CA GLU A 166 -2.57 21.47 -12.58
C GLU A 166 -1.26 21.17 -11.83
N ALA A 167 -0.28 20.55 -12.47
CA ALA A 167 0.99 20.16 -11.89
C ALA A 167 2.02 21.29 -11.94
#